data_233a159dedb76ec7fa4bb7ff0f0c7473
#
_entry.id   233a159dedb76ec7fa4bb7ff0f0c7473
#
_cell.length_a   1.000
_cell.length_b   1.000
_cell.length_c   1.000
_cell.angle_alpha   90.00
_cell.angle_beta   90.00
_cell.angle_gamma   90.00
#
_symmetry.space_group_name_H-M   'P 1'
#
loop_
_entity.id
_entity.type
_entity.pdbx_description
1 polymer ?
#
loop_
_entity_poly.entity_id
_entity_poly.type
_entity_poly.pdbx_seq_one_letter_code
_entity_poly.pdbx_strand_id
1 'polypeptide(L)'
;LKLDTNKFDIICNTVDNGIILINKNLEVQFWNKWLEIRTGISSNEIINKNLMQFYPNIDEKKLVRKITTALKLNSSTFYTPQISKFLVNIELGKVTDKVFDNMQQSITITPLDVKNELVIIYIYDVTMLSEINFKLKEIKEKVEEKNEELKLLFDTTMEAIILFKDDRVVDCNKVAIDLFNYSSKYDLINKHFEELIHNKRVLEKASNKPIETTIFKEDKSTFKALINIKDTIIKSQTFKILTIVDISEIKRKETLLAEQSKLAAMGEMIGNIAHQWRQPLNIISITASSTKLKKEIGLLTDKILLDSLKLISDTTEHLSNTIDVFKDFLKEDKEKSLFNLTQNIQNNISLIETILNENKIRIDLDLDDEIYLYNFSNEFSQALINILHNASDAISSRLAQEELRLIKISTKQINDNIEITILDNAGGIDKNIIDKIFEPYFTTKHKFQGTGLGLYMTHKIIKMSMKGEIFVSNEEFIYENEKYIGAQFKIILSSNT
;
A
#
# COMPACT_ATOMS: atom_id res chain seq x y z
N LEU A 1 60.14 6.88 -61.25
CA LEU A 1 59.21 7.96 -61.53
C LEU A 1 59.79 9.22 -60.94
N LYS A 2 60.38 10.14 -61.77
CA LYS A 2 60.62 11.52 -61.34
C LYS A 2 59.19 12.14 -61.26
N LEU A 3 58.64 12.16 -60.09
CA LEU A 3 57.46 13.00 -59.83
C LEU A 3 57.89 14.45 -60.04
N ASP A 4 57.21 15.11 -60.96
CA ASP A 4 57.37 16.54 -61.22
C ASP A 4 57.02 17.23 -59.91
N THR A 5 57.98 17.81 -59.23
CA THR A 5 57.85 18.42 -57.85
C THR A 5 56.65 19.38 -57.83
N ASN A 6 56.41 20.11 -58.92
CA ASN A 6 55.25 21.00 -59.04
C ASN A 6 53.90 20.23 -58.97
N LYS A 7 53.78 19.03 -59.50
CA LYS A 7 52.54 18.27 -59.45
C LYS A 7 52.26 17.69 -58.04
N PHE A 8 53.29 17.26 -57.36
CA PHE A 8 53.17 16.77 -55.99
C PHE A 8 52.71 17.89 -55.05
N ASP A 9 53.27 19.08 -55.15
CA ASP A 9 52.91 20.24 -54.33
C ASP A 9 51.45 20.66 -54.60
N ILE A 10 51.00 20.65 -55.84
CA ILE A 10 49.61 20.98 -56.19
C ILE A 10 48.66 19.96 -55.54
N ILE A 11 48.90 18.66 -55.69
CA ILE A 11 48.02 17.62 -55.15
C ILE A 11 47.97 17.71 -53.61
N CYS A 12 49.12 17.81 -52.92
CA CYS A 12 49.14 17.89 -51.47
C CYS A 12 48.53 19.17 -50.91
N ASN A 13 48.55 20.27 -51.65
CA ASN A 13 47.95 21.53 -51.24
C ASN A 13 46.43 21.66 -51.56
N THR A 14 45.85 20.75 -52.35
CA THR A 14 44.39 20.69 -52.63
C THR A 14 43.65 19.77 -51.70
N VAL A 15 44.34 18.94 -50.92
CA VAL A 15 43.72 17.97 -49.97
C VAL A 15 43.34 18.69 -48.68
N ASP A 16 42.15 18.43 -48.16
CA ASP A 16 41.65 19.00 -46.89
C ASP A 16 42.10 18.21 -45.65
N ASN A 17 43.43 17.94 -45.61
CA ASN A 17 44.11 17.23 -44.53
C ASN A 17 45.53 17.81 -44.34
N GLY A 18 46.05 17.71 -43.13
CA GLY A 18 47.47 18.08 -42.89
C GLY A 18 48.40 17.05 -43.47
N ILE A 19 49.38 17.49 -44.26
CA ILE A 19 50.42 16.65 -44.84
C ILE A 19 51.78 17.20 -44.45
N ILE A 20 52.58 16.34 -43.79
CA ILE A 20 53.97 16.62 -43.43
C ILE A 20 54.84 15.56 -44.06
N LEU A 21 55.87 15.96 -44.80
CA LEU A 21 56.97 15.06 -45.17
C LEU A 21 58.12 15.30 -44.23
N ILE A 22 58.64 14.21 -43.60
CA ILE A 22 59.66 14.33 -42.56
C ILE A 22 60.64 13.17 -42.68
N ASN A 23 61.90 13.42 -42.32
CA ASN A 23 62.92 12.39 -42.28
C ASN A 23 62.99 11.75 -40.85
N LYS A 24 63.87 10.74 -40.70
CA LYS A 24 64.03 10.05 -39.39
C LYS A 24 64.54 10.96 -38.26
N ASN A 25 65.19 12.06 -38.58
CA ASN A 25 65.68 13.05 -37.62
C ASN A 25 64.66 14.14 -37.27
N LEU A 26 63.41 13.92 -37.70
CA LEU A 26 62.26 14.84 -37.53
C LEU A 26 62.42 16.18 -38.24
N GLU A 27 63.28 16.24 -39.28
CA GLU A 27 63.40 17.46 -40.13
C GLU A 27 62.28 17.49 -41.15
N VAL A 28 61.52 18.58 -41.19
CA VAL A 28 60.40 18.75 -42.11
C VAL A 28 60.93 19.07 -43.50
N GLN A 29 60.50 18.25 -44.48
CA GLN A 29 60.83 18.43 -45.88
C GLN A 29 59.69 19.05 -46.74
N PHE A 30 58.44 18.88 -46.22
CA PHE A 30 57.25 19.46 -46.85
C PHE A 30 56.20 19.74 -45.76
N TRP A 31 55.50 20.86 -45.98
CA TRP A 31 54.44 21.36 -45.06
C TRP A 31 53.33 21.95 -45.99
N ASN A 32 52.16 21.33 -46.03
CA ASN A 32 51.13 21.74 -46.98
C ASN A 32 50.37 22.98 -46.53
N LYS A 33 49.64 23.58 -47.48
CA LYS A 33 48.82 24.78 -47.32
C LYS A 33 47.77 24.66 -46.20
N TRP A 34 47.19 23.47 -46.04
CA TRP A 34 46.21 23.20 -45.02
C TRP A 34 46.78 23.43 -43.60
N LEU A 35 48.00 22.98 -43.38
CA LEU A 35 48.71 23.19 -42.12
C LEU A 35 49.14 24.65 -41.95
N GLU A 36 49.60 25.30 -42.99
CA GLU A 36 49.94 26.74 -42.90
C GLU A 36 48.77 27.57 -42.42
N ILE A 37 47.57 27.36 -43.00
CA ILE A 37 46.37 28.11 -42.66
C ILE A 37 45.92 27.85 -41.25
N ARG A 38 45.97 26.59 -40.77
CA ARG A 38 45.46 26.20 -39.45
C ARG A 38 46.41 26.41 -38.32
N THR A 39 47.71 26.42 -38.56
CA THR A 39 48.76 26.58 -37.55
C THR A 39 49.34 27.98 -37.50
N GLY A 40 49.15 28.76 -38.58
CA GLY A 40 49.82 30.07 -38.75
C GLY A 40 51.33 29.98 -39.06
N ILE A 41 51.89 28.78 -39.18
CA ILE A 41 53.32 28.55 -39.47
C ILE A 41 53.46 28.33 -41.00
N SER A 42 54.23 29.25 -41.65
CA SER A 42 54.47 29.11 -43.10
C SER A 42 55.43 27.97 -43.41
N SER A 43 55.30 27.37 -44.61
CA SER A 43 56.21 26.33 -45.10
C SER A 43 57.67 26.81 -45.13
N ASN A 44 57.91 28.11 -45.49
CA ASN A 44 59.23 28.72 -45.52
C ASN A 44 59.89 28.79 -44.10
N GLU A 45 59.11 28.84 -43.05
CA GLU A 45 59.63 28.92 -41.67
C GLU A 45 59.99 27.52 -41.11
N ILE A 46 59.32 26.46 -41.53
CA ILE A 46 59.43 25.13 -40.92
C ILE A 46 60.27 24.16 -41.76
N ILE A 47 60.34 24.32 -43.09
CA ILE A 47 61.12 23.44 -43.95
C ILE A 47 62.60 23.45 -43.57
N ASN A 48 63.24 22.27 -43.57
CA ASN A 48 64.61 21.99 -43.14
C ASN A 48 64.90 22.29 -41.67
N LYS A 49 63.86 22.43 -40.86
CA LYS A 49 64.00 22.52 -39.40
C LYS A 49 63.39 21.30 -38.71
N ASN A 50 63.84 21.02 -37.49
CA ASN A 50 63.30 19.94 -36.71
C ASN A 50 61.90 20.32 -36.19
N LEU A 51 60.87 19.40 -36.36
CA LEU A 51 59.52 19.58 -35.95
C LEU A 51 59.36 19.89 -34.45
N MET A 52 60.28 19.37 -33.61
CA MET A 52 60.27 19.57 -32.17
C MET A 52 60.56 21.04 -31.77
N GLN A 53 61.19 21.85 -32.63
CA GLN A 53 61.41 23.29 -32.36
C GLN A 53 60.10 24.06 -32.36
N PHE A 54 59.14 23.62 -33.14
CA PHE A 54 57.81 24.29 -33.24
C PHE A 54 56.78 23.64 -32.28
N TYR A 55 56.95 22.32 -31.99
CA TYR A 55 56.02 21.58 -31.18
C TYR A 55 56.75 20.80 -30.07
N PRO A 56 57.31 21.47 -29.06
CA PRO A 56 58.15 20.84 -28.03
C PRO A 56 57.37 19.87 -27.13
N ASN A 57 56.01 19.95 -27.13
CA ASN A 57 55.12 19.10 -26.33
C ASN A 57 54.86 17.73 -26.96
N ILE A 58 55.40 17.46 -28.17
CA ILE A 58 55.27 16.15 -28.79
C ILE A 58 56.16 15.13 -28.04
N ASP A 59 55.61 13.93 -27.77
CA ASP A 59 56.41 12.79 -27.29
C ASP A 59 57.34 12.33 -28.41
N GLU A 60 58.55 12.90 -28.44
CA GLU A 60 59.59 12.63 -29.44
C GLU A 60 59.91 11.14 -29.51
N LYS A 61 60.07 10.45 -28.37
CA LYS A 61 60.42 9.02 -28.34
C LYS A 61 59.34 8.19 -29.01
N LYS A 62 58.08 8.53 -28.78
CA LYS A 62 56.94 7.85 -29.36
C LYS A 62 56.81 8.12 -30.87
N LEU A 63 57.00 9.33 -31.29
CA LEU A 63 56.98 9.73 -32.70
C LEU A 63 58.09 9.03 -33.49
N VAL A 64 59.34 9.09 -33.01
CA VAL A 64 60.52 8.43 -33.62
C VAL A 64 60.31 6.93 -33.70
N ARG A 65 59.80 6.30 -32.63
CA ARG A 65 59.45 4.88 -32.62
C ARG A 65 58.46 4.53 -33.73
N LYS A 66 57.43 5.35 -33.92
CA LYS A 66 56.38 5.12 -34.96
C LYS A 66 56.93 5.31 -36.37
N ILE A 67 57.74 6.32 -36.58
CA ILE A 67 58.46 6.56 -37.86
C ILE A 67 59.40 5.39 -38.16
N THR A 68 60.21 5.00 -37.22
CA THR A 68 61.15 3.87 -37.35
C THR A 68 60.42 2.56 -37.64
N THR A 69 59.27 2.33 -37.00
CA THR A 69 58.45 1.14 -37.24
C THR A 69 57.85 1.18 -38.66
N ALA A 70 57.33 2.34 -39.11
CA ALA A 70 56.81 2.49 -40.45
C ALA A 70 57.89 2.20 -41.53
N LEU A 71 59.08 2.73 -41.37
CA LEU A 71 60.21 2.53 -42.27
C LEU A 71 60.72 1.07 -42.27
N LYS A 72 60.84 0.44 -41.10
CA LYS A 72 61.31 -0.96 -40.97
C LYS A 72 60.33 -1.97 -41.58
N LEU A 73 59.03 -1.76 -41.32
CA LEU A 73 57.99 -2.66 -41.80
C LEU A 73 57.46 -2.32 -43.21
N ASN A 74 57.92 -1.21 -43.77
CA ASN A 74 57.43 -0.66 -45.04
C ASN A 74 55.88 -0.58 -45.08
N SER A 75 55.26 -0.22 -43.96
CA SER A 75 53.84 -0.14 -43.79
C SER A 75 53.42 1.04 -42.93
N SER A 76 52.17 1.48 -43.07
CA SER A 76 51.65 2.63 -42.29
C SER A 76 51.55 2.30 -40.81
N THR A 77 51.85 3.28 -39.96
CA THR A 77 51.59 3.25 -38.50
C THR A 77 50.58 4.34 -38.14
N PHE A 78 49.85 4.11 -37.08
CA PHE A 78 48.75 4.99 -36.70
C PHE A 78 48.92 5.59 -35.30
N TYR A 79 48.51 6.85 -35.17
CA TYR A 79 48.23 7.50 -33.91
C TYR A 79 46.75 7.83 -33.84
N THR A 80 46.08 7.45 -32.74
CA THR A 80 44.69 7.81 -32.51
C THR A 80 44.61 8.84 -31.38
N PRO A 81 43.59 9.73 -31.34
CA PRO A 81 43.39 10.70 -30.27
C PRO A 81 43.37 10.11 -28.85
N GLN A 82 42.96 8.85 -28.71
CA GLN A 82 42.95 8.12 -27.41
C GLN A 82 44.35 7.76 -26.90
N ILE A 83 45.35 7.70 -27.77
CA ILE A 83 46.72 7.29 -27.44
C ILE A 83 47.70 8.47 -27.34
N SER A 84 47.45 9.51 -28.14
CA SER A 84 48.22 10.76 -28.12
C SER A 84 47.32 11.94 -28.35
N LYS A 85 47.46 13.03 -27.56
CA LYS A 85 46.52 14.13 -27.61
C LYS A 85 46.36 14.73 -29.00
N PHE A 86 47.46 15.23 -29.56
CA PHE A 86 47.55 15.74 -30.95
C PHE A 86 49.04 15.84 -31.32
N LEU A 87 49.35 15.81 -32.59
CA LEU A 87 50.71 15.99 -33.08
C LEU A 87 50.99 17.48 -33.26
N VAL A 88 50.07 18.20 -33.87
CA VAL A 88 50.16 19.62 -34.14
C VAL A 88 49.05 20.29 -33.37
N ASN A 89 49.39 21.23 -32.48
CA ASN A 89 48.37 21.94 -31.73
C ASN A 89 47.62 22.91 -32.66
N ILE A 90 46.34 22.68 -32.87
CA ILE A 90 45.46 23.54 -33.66
C ILE A 90 44.30 23.91 -32.75
N GLU A 91 44.23 25.15 -32.33
CA GLU A 91 43.14 25.67 -31.51
C GLU A 91 41.88 25.84 -32.35
N LEU A 92 40.78 25.37 -31.80
CA LEU A 92 39.49 25.57 -32.40
C LEU A 92 38.97 26.94 -31.95
N GLY A 93 38.67 27.85 -32.88
CA GLY A 93 38.12 29.20 -32.57
C GLY A 93 36.94 29.14 -31.60
N LYS A 94 36.69 30.17 -30.80
CA LYS A 94 35.65 30.25 -29.77
C LYS A 94 34.25 30.12 -30.34
N VAL A 95 33.66 28.95 -30.27
CA VAL A 95 32.22 28.67 -30.49
C VAL A 95 31.67 28.07 -29.21
N THR A 96 30.48 28.45 -28.80
CA THR A 96 29.94 28.31 -27.44
C THR A 96 29.64 26.91 -26.95
N ASP A 97 29.70 25.84 -27.77
CA ASP A 97 29.31 24.48 -27.37
C ASP A 97 30.35 23.40 -27.67
N LYS A 98 31.62 23.70 -27.51
CA LYS A 98 32.69 22.75 -27.82
C LYS A 98 33.03 21.85 -26.64
N VAL A 99 33.18 20.56 -26.94
CA VAL A 99 33.68 19.56 -26.02
C VAL A 99 35.21 19.61 -25.92
N PHE A 100 35.90 20.10 -26.97
CA PHE A 100 37.35 20.15 -27.06
C PHE A 100 37.86 21.55 -27.43
N ASP A 101 38.88 22.00 -26.77
CA ASP A 101 39.56 23.31 -27.08
C ASP A 101 40.45 23.20 -28.31
N ASN A 102 41.00 22.01 -28.56
CA ASN A 102 41.90 21.71 -29.67
C ASN A 102 41.35 20.68 -30.61
N MET A 103 41.71 20.81 -31.89
CA MET A 103 41.36 19.87 -32.95
C MET A 103 41.79 18.43 -32.59
N GLN A 104 40.86 17.52 -32.60
CA GLN A 104 41.15 16.10 -32.41
C GLN A 104 41.68 15.51 -33.70
N GLN A 105 42.78 14.80 -33.62
CA GLN A 105 43.54 14.37 -34.80
C GLN A 105 43.59 12.85 -34.88
N SER A 106 43.35 12.31 -36.08
CA SER A 106 43.76 10.95 -36.46
C SER A 106 45.01 11.06 -37.34
N ILE A 107 46.05 10.39 -36.96
CA ILE A 107 47.38 10.55 -37.59
C ILE A 107 47.86 9.24 -38.14
N THR A 108 48.20 9.28 -39.44
CA THR A 108 48.77 8.13 -40.16
C THR A 108 50.16 8.47 -40.64
N ILE A 109 51.14 7.65 -40.32
CA ILE A 109 52.52 7.77 -40.76
C ILE A 109 52.81 6.68 -41.76
N THR A 110 53.12 7.06 -42.98
CA THR A 110 53.35 6.15 -44.10
C THR A 110 54.73 6.34 -44.67
N PRO A 111 55.53 5.26 -44.88
CA PRO A 111 56.82 5.36 -45.52
C PRO A 111 56.66 5.79 -46.98
N LEU A 112 57.46 6.80 -47.42
CA LEU A 112 57.48 7.27 -48.79
C LEU A 112 58.72 6.75 -49.50
N ASP A 113 59.89 6.95 -48.91
CA ASP A 113 61.14 6.46 -49.45
C ASP A 113 61.99 5.88 -48.32
N VAL A 114 62.03 4.55 -48.28
CA VAL A 114 62.77 3.81 -47.22
C VAL A 114 64.29 4.00 -47.35
N LYS A 115 64.83 4.21 -48.57
CA LYS A 115 66.26 4.41 -48.78
C LYS A 115 66.74 5.78 -48.25
N ASN A 116 65.90 6.81 -48.45
CA ASN A 116 66.19 8.17 -47.94
C ASN A 116 65.54 8.42 -46.58
N GLU A 117 64.95 7.36 -45.93
CA GLU A 117 64.34 7.42 -44.62
C GLU A 117 63.26 8.49 -44.48
N LEU A 118 62.45 8.69 -45.54
CA LEU A 118 61.36 9.66 -45.61
C LEU A 118 60.01 9.03 -45.32
N VAL A 119 59.21 9.74 -44.49
CA VAL A 119 57.82 9.36 -44.23
C VAL A 119 56.85 10.54 -44.46
N ILE A 120 55.65 10.22 -44.89
CA ILE A 120 54.53 11.16 -44.92
C ILE A 120 53.68 10.96 -43.69
N ILE A 121 53.39 12.04 -43.02
CA ILE A 121 52.40 12.10 -41.90
C ILE A 121 51.15 12.78 -42.44
N TYR A 122 50.05 12.02 -42.38
CA TYR A 122 48.71 12.54 -42.67
C TYR A 122 48.03 12.86 -41.35
N ILE A 123 47.41 14.09 -41.25
CA ILE A 123 46.67 14.54 -40.08
C ILE A 123 45.22 14.81 -40.52
N TYR A 124 44.31 13.97 -40.03
CA TYR A 124 42.90 14.10 -40.30
C TYR A 124 42.21 14.78 -39.15
N ASP A 125 41.32 15.76 -39.44
CA ASP A 125 40.47 16.36 -38.45
C ASP A 125 39.32 15.40 -38.13
N VAL A 126 39.32 14.88 -36.90
CA VAL A 126 38.30 13.96 -36.39
C VAL A 126 37.53 14.57 -35.22
N THR A 127 37.56 15.90 -35.10
CA THR A 127 36.96 16.63 -33.96
C THR A 127 35.47 16.35 -33.85
N MET A 128 34.71 16.48 -34.96
CA MET A 128 33.29 16.23 -34.98
C MET A 128 32.95 14.79 -34.58
N LEU A 129 33.71 13.81 -35.08
CA LEU A 129 33.51 12.39 -34.73
C LEU A 129 33.79 12.15 -33.23
N SER A 130 34.86 12.76 -32.71
CA SER A 130 35.23 12.67 -31.28
C SER A 130 34.17 13.31 -30.38
N GLU A 131 33.60 14.46 -30.79
CA GLU A 131 32.50 15.11 -30.05
C GLU A 131 31.22 14.25 -30.02
N ILE A 132 30.84 13.67 -31.16
CA ILE A 132 29.68 12.75 -31.25
C ILE A 132 29.90 11.55 -30.32
N ASN A 133 31.07 10.93 -30.37
CA ASN A 133 31.38 9.78 -29.52
C ASN A 133 31.36 10.12 -28.03
N PHE A 134 31.86 11.32 -27.67
CA PHE A 134 31.84 11.80 -26.30
C PHE A 134 30.39 12.01 -25.80
N LYS A 135 29.56 12.71 -26.59
CA LYS A 135 28.13 12.95 -26.27
C LYS A 135 27.34 11.64 -26.21
N LEU A 136 27.62 10.71 -27.12
CA LEU A 136 26.97 9.39 -27.14
C LEU A 136 27.28 8.61 -25.85
N LYS A 137 28.54 8.66 -25.40
CA LYS A 137 28.95 8.00 -24.16
C LYS A 137 28.24 8.63 -22.94
N GLU A 138 28.18 9.95 -22.88
CA GLU A 138 27.50 10.68 -21.79
C GLU A 138 26.00 10.34 -21.74
N ILE A 139 25.33 10.30 -22.90
CA ILE A 139 23.91 9.92 -22.98
C ILE A 139 23.72 8.48 -22.53
N LYS A 140 24.60 7.57 -22.95
CA LYS A 140 24.52 6.17 -22.54
C LYS A 140 24.66 5.99 -21.04
N GLU A 141 25.63 6.65 -20.44
CA GLU A 141 25.85 6.61 -18.96
C GLU A 141 24.60 7.17 -18.23
N LYS A 142 24.03 8.29 -18.68
CA LYS A 142 22.79 8.84 -18.10
C LYS A 142 21.59 7.92 -18.25
N VAL A 143 21.45 7.22 -19.38
CA VAL A 143 20.37 6.26 -19.59
C VAL A 143 20.53 5.03 -18.68
N GLU A 144 21.76 4.54 -18.54
CA GLU A 144 22.06 3.42 -17.63
C GLU A 144 21.74 3.80 -16.18
N GLU A 145 22.19 4.97 -15.71
CA GLU A 145 21.89 5.50 -14.37
C GLU A 145 20.37 5.62 -14.13
N LYS A 146 19.64 6.18 -15.09
CA LYS A 146 18.18 6.31 -14.99
C LYS A 146 17.46 4.96 -15.00
N ASN A 147 17.95 4.00 -15.74
CA ASN A 147 17.39 2.65 -15.75
C ASN A 147 17.60 1.93 -14.39
N GLU A 148 18.79 2.11 -13.79
CA GLU A 148 19.06 1.57 -12.44
C GLU A 148 18.17 2.22 -11.38
N GLU A 149 18.02 3.55 -11.43
CA GLU A 149 17.12 4.29 -10.53
C GLU A 149 15.67 3.80 -10.64
N LEU A 150 15.14 3.67 -11.87
CA LEU A 150 13.79 3.17 -12.11
C LEU A 150 13.61 1.74 -11.63
N LYS A 151 14.60 0.88 -11.84
CA LYS A 151 14.58 -0.50 -11.36
C LYS A 151 14.58 -0.54 -9.83
N LEU A 152 15.40 0.29 -9.18
CA LEU A 152 15.42 0.38 -7.73
C LEU A 152 14.05 0.82 -7.19
N LEU A 153 13.44 1.84 -7.77
CA LEU A 153 12.10 2.29 -7.38
C LEU A 153 11.05 1.20 -7.55
N PHE A 154 11.10 0.45 -8.66
CA PHE A 154 10.20 -0.67 -8.92
C PHE A 154 10.36 -1.80 -7.91
N ASP A 155 11.60 -2.11 -7.49
CA ASP A 155 11.91 -3.19 -6.55
C ASP A 155 11.73 -2.80 -5.07
N THR A 156 11.63 -1.49 -4.74
CA THR A 156 11.49 -1.00 -3.36
C THR A 156 10.07 -0.58 -2.99
N THR A 157 9.09 -0.73 -3.88
CA THR A 157 7.67 -0.50 -3.54
C THR A 157 7.22 -1.44 -2.43
N MET A 158 6.21 -1.02 -1.66
CA MET A 158 5.58 -1.91 -0.66
C MET A 158 4.61 -2.92 -1.29
N GLU A 159 4.25 -2.72 -2.55
CA GLU A 159 3.30 -3.54 -3.28
C GLU A 159 4.03 -4.53 -4.18
N ALA A 160 3.56 -5.76 -4.23
CA ALA A 160 3.96 -6.69 -5.27
C ALA A 160 3.35 -6.24 -6.60
N ILE A 161 4.19 -6.02 -7.60
CA ILE A 161 3.78 -5.56 -8.94
C ILE A 161 4.12 -6.65 -9.95
N ILE A 162 3.10 -7.09 -10.70
CA ILE A 162 3.26 -8.10 -11.75
C ILE A 162 2.68 -7.54 -13.05
N LEU A 163 3.46 -7.62 -14.11
CA LEU A 163 3.07 -7.21 -15.46
C LEU A 163 2.69 -8.43 -16.29
N PHE A 164 1.51 -8.39 -16.88
CA PHE A 164 0.99 -9.45 -17.75
C PHE A 164 0.86 -8.96 -19.19
N LYS A 165 1.15 -9.85 -20.11
CA LYS A 165 0.79 -9.73 -21.52
C LYS A 165 0.14 -11.05 -21.95
N ASP A 166 -1.01 -10.98 -22.60
CA ASP A 166 -1.77 -12.16 -23.04
C ASP A 166 -1.99 -13.18 -21.89
N ASP A 167 -2.35 -12.64 -20.70
CA ASP A 167 -2.59 -13.36 -19.45
C ASP A 167 -1.38 -14.16 -18.90
N ARG A 168 -0.15 -13.88 -19.42
CA ARG A 168 1.10 -14.45 -18.92
C ARG A 168 1.99 -13.38 -18.28
N VAL A 169 2.67 -13.76 -17.21
CA VAL A 169 3.65 -12.90 -16.54
C VAL A 169 4.83 -12.59 -17.47
N VAL A 170 5.09 -11.32 -17.74
CA VAL A 170 6.24 -10.85 -18.52
C VAL A 170 7.27 -10.13 -17.67
N ASP A 171 6.86 -9.54 -16.55
CA ASP A 171 7.73 -8.86 -15.61
C ASP A 171 7.13 -8.84 -14.21
N CYS A 172 7.97 -8.72 -13.18
CA CYS A 172 7.56 -8.51 -11.80
C CYS A 172 8.68 -7.83 -11.00
N ASN A 173 8.30 -7.14 -9.92
CA ASN A 173 9.25 -6.58 -8.98
C ASN A 173 9.73 -7.63 -7.96
N LYS A 174 10.76 -7.27 -7.18
CA LYS A 174 11.33 -8.15 -6.14
C LYS A 174 10.27 -8.51 -5.07
N VAL A 175 9.43 -7.56 -4.69
CA VAL A 175 8.38 -7.78 -3.68
C VAL A 175 7.40 -8.88 -4.13
N ALA A 176 7.08 -8.98 -5.43
CA ALA A 176 6.24 -10.07 -5.93
C ALA A 176 6.93 -11.44 -5.78
N ILE A 177 8.22 -11.53 -6.05
CA ILE A 177 9.00 -12.77 -5.88
C ILE A 177 8.96 -13.22 -4.42
N ASP A 178 9.28 -12.30 -3.50
CA ASP A 178 9.32 -12.55 -2.06
C ASP A 178 7.93 -12.91 -1.51
N LEU A 179 6.87 -12.19 -1.95
CA LEU A 179 5.49 -12.40 -1.49
C LEU A 179 4.96 -13.77 -1.87
N PHE A 180 5.23 -14.23 -3.09
CA PHE A 180 4.81 -15.53 -3.58
C PHE A 180 5.76 -16.68 -3.19
N ASN A 181 6.88 -16.37 -2.51
CA ASN A 181 7.90 -17.30 -2.04
C ASN A 181 8.65 -18.04 -3.17
N TYR A 182 8.81 -17.39 -4.35
CA TYR A 182 9.61 -17.93 -5.44
C TYR A 182 11.10 -17.69 -5.21
N SER A 183 11.94 -18.60 -5.70
CA SER A 183 13.40 -18.47 -5.60
C SER A 183 13.97 -17.42 -6.54
N SER A 184 13.33 -17.20 -7.67
CA SER A 184 13.76 -16.23 -8.67
C SER A 184 12.62 -15.66 -9.50
N LYS A 185 12.88 -14.53 -10.17
CA LYS A 185 11.97 -13.94 -11.15
C LYS A 185 11.62 -14.91 -12.28
N TYR A 186 12.56 -15.75 -12.70
CA TYR A 186 12.39 -16.70 -13.80
C TYR A 186 11.33 -17.76 -13.50
N ASP A 187 11.12 -18.09 -12.22
CA ASP A 187 10.11 -19.07 -11.79
C ASP A 187 8.68 -18.52 -11.93
N LEU A 188 8.55 -17.19 -11.95
CA LEU A 188 7.29 -16.48 -12.08
C LEU A 188 6.97 -16.10 -13.53
N ILE A 189 8.00 -15.82 -14.35
CA ILE A 189 7.86 -15.48 -15.76
C ILE A 189 7.17 -16.60 -16.53
N ASN A 190 6.30 -16.24 -17.48
CA ASN A 190 5.45 -17.11 -18.29
C ASN A 190 4.35 -17.89 -17.55
N LYS A 191 4.23 -17.80 -16.23
CA LYS A 191 3.09 -18.38 -15.54
C LYS A 191 1.80 -17.72 -16.00
N HIS A 192 0.75 -18.53 -16.10
CA HIS A 192 -0.57 -18.02 -16.44
C HIS A 192 -1.18 -17.36 -15.21
N PHE A 193 -1.97 -16.32 -15.44
CA PHE A 193 -2.64 -15.57 -14.37
C PHE A 193 -3.45 -16.48 -13.41
N GLU A 194 -4.13 -17.49 -13.94
CA GLU A 194 -4.94 -18.44 -13.17
C GLU A 194 -4.13 -19.30 -12.19
N GLU A 195 -2.82 -19.47 -12.43
CA GLU A 195 -1.93 -20.17 -11.51
C GLU A 195 -1.64 -19.36 -10.23
N LEU A 196 -1.73 -18.03 -10.33
CA LEU A 196 -1.50 -17.13 -9.21
C LEU A 196 -2.79 -16.79 -8.47
N ILE A 197 -3.90 -16.61 -9.21
CA ILE A 197 -5.20 -16.24 -8.65
C ILE A 197 -6.28 -17.16 -9.24
N HIS A 198 -6.74 -18.10 -8.43
CA HIS A 198 -7.65 -19.19 -8.85
C HIS A 198 -9.08 -18.75 -9.19
N ASN A 199 -9.41 -17.46 -9.11
CA ASN A 199 -10.79 -17.00 -9.30
C ASN A 199 -10.89 -15.93 -10.40
N LYS A 200 -11.33 -16.32 -11.60
CA LYS A 200 -11.56 -15.42 -12.74
C LYS A 200 -12.53 -14.26 -12.43
N ARG A 201 -13.56 -14.49 -11.62
CA ARG A 201 -14.55 -13.46 -11.28
C ARG A 201 -13.94 -12.32 -10.45
N VAL A 202 -12.86 -12.60 -9.73
CA VAL A 202 -12.11 -11.60 -8.99
C VAL A 202 -11.41 -10.62 -9.93
N LEU A 203 -10.95 -11.09 -11.09
CA LEU A 203 -10.29 -10.29 -12.13
C LEU A 203 -11.18 -9.22 -12.72
N GLU A 204 -12.39 -9.61 -13.14
CA GLU A 204 -13.35 -8.68 -13.76
C GLU A 204 -13.78 -7.60 -12.76
N LYS A 205 -13.89 -7.94 -11.49
CA LYS A 205 -14.24 -7.02 -10.42
C LYS A 205 -13.07 -6.12 -10.00
N ALA A 206 -11.84 -6.65 -9.99
CA ALA A 206 -10.64 -5.92 -9.56
C ALA A 206 -10.17 -4.86 -10.57
N SER A 207 -10.65 -4.89 -11.82
CA SER A 207 -10.35 -3.86 -12.82
C SER A 207 -11.00 -2.51 -12.52
N ASN A 208 -12.01 -2.47 -11.66
CA ASN A 208 -12.76 -1.24 -11.34
C ASN A 208 -12.49 -0.71 -9.92
N LYS A 209 -12.20 -1.61 -8.97
CA LYS A 209 -11.92 -1.26 -7.55
C LYS A 209 -11.00 -2.30 -6.93
N PRO A 210 -10.15 -1.93 -5.96
CA PRO A 210 -9.38 -2.91 -5.19
C PRO A 210 -10.30 -3.93 -4.51
N ILE A 211 -9.92 -5.20 -4.52
CA ILE A 211 -10.72 -6.31 -3.98
C ILE A 211 -9.86 -7.13 -3.03
N GLU A 212 -10.45 -7.46 -1.88
CA GLU A 212 -9.87 -8.43 -0.95
C GLU A 212 -10.09 -9.86 -1.47
N THR A 213 -9.02 -10.64 -1.49
CA THR A 213 -9.06 -12.05 -1.91
C THR A 213 -8.03 -12.87 -1.13
N THR A 214 -8.09 -14.19 -1.31
CA THR A 214 -7.07 -15.10 -0.78
C THR A 214 -6.20 -15.56 -1.94
N ILE A 215 -4.89 -15.45 -1.79
CA ILE A 215 -3.88 -15.81 -2.79
C ILE A 215 -3.06 -17.00 -2.27
N PHE A 216 -2.63 -17.87 -3.19
CA PHE A 216 -1.79 -19.02 -2.90
C PHE A 216 -0.33 -18.68 -3.23
N LYS A 217 0.58 -19.07 -2.34
CA LYS A 217 2.02 -19.05 -2.58
C LYS A 217 2.46 -20.32 -3.31
N GLU A 218 3.71 -20.37 -3.72
CA GLU A 218 4.29 -21.56 -4.38
C GLU A 218 4.19 -22.81 -3.50
N ASP A 219 4.39 -22.68 -2.21
CA ASP A 219 4.29 -23.75 -1.20
C ASP A 219 2.85 -24.14 -0.84
N LYS A 220 1.85 -23.65 -1.57
CA LYS A 220 0.41 -23.80 -1.33
C LYS A 220 -0.11 -23.16 -0.03
N SER A 221 0.73 -22.46 0.72
CA SER A 221 0.23 -21.62 1.81
C SER A 221 -0.59 -20.45 1.25
N THR A 222 -1.48 -19.88 2.06
CA THR A 222 -2.37 -18.82 1.63
C THR A 222 -2.16 -17.55 2.45
N PHE A 223 -2.43 -16.41 1.84
CA PHE A 223 -2.45 -15.12 2.51
C PHE A 223 -3.62 -14.27 2.05
N LYS A 224 -4.05 -13.33 2.90
CA LYS A 224 -5.09 -12.35 2.56
C LYS A 224 -4.45 -11.19 1.82
N ALA A 225 -4.97 -10.88 0.65
CA ALA A 225 -4.44 -9.84 -0.21
C ALA A 225 -5.51 -8.85 -0.66
N LEU A 226 -5.12 -7.60 -0.78
CA LEU A 226 -5.84 -6.58 -1.52
C LEU A 226 -5.21 -6.50 -2.91
N ILE A 227 -5.99 -6.76 -3.95
CA ILE A 227 -5.53 -6.74 -5.34
C ILE A 227 -6.21 -5.64 -6.14
N ASN A 228 -5.46 -5.06 -7.07
CA ASN A 228 -5.97 -4.12 -8.05
C ASN A 228 -5.37 -4.44 -9.42
N ILE A 229 -6.18 -4.31 -10.49
CA ILE A 229 -5.75 -4.57 -11.86
C ILE A 229 -5.99 -3.33 -12.70
N LYS A 230 -4.99 -2.95 -13.48
CA LYS A 230 -5.07 -1.82 -14.40
C LYS A 230 -4.51 -2.17 -15.75
N ASP A 231 -5.30 -1.90 -16.79
CA ASP A 231 -4.81 -2.01 -18.16
C ASP A 231 -3.94 -0.81 -18.52
N THR A 232 -2.84 -1.05 -19.22
CA THR A 232 -1.92 -0.02 -19.72
C THR A 232 -1.45 -0.35 -21.12
N ILE A 233 -1.09 0.67 -21.90
CA ILE A 233 -0.58 0.52 -23.25
C ILE A 233 0.90 0.91 -23.28
N ILE A 234 1.77 -0.03 -23.62
CA ILE A 234 3.21 0.19 -23.79
C ILE A 234 3.58 -0.17 -25.24
N LYS A 235 4.14 0.79 -25.99
CA LYS A 235 4.54 0.60 -27.40
C LYS A 235 3.42 -0.02 -28.28
N SER A 236 2.20 0.49 -28.15
CA SER A 236 0.99 0.04 -28.85
C SER A 236 0.57 -1.41 -28.55
N GLN A 237 1.03 -1.99 -27.45
CA GLN A 237 0.61 -3.30 -26.95
C GLN A 237 -0.07 -3.12 -25.58
N THR A 238 -1.15 -3.87 -25.38
CA THR A 238 -1.88 -3.84 -24.11
C THR A 238 -1.23 -4.77 -23.10
N PHE A 239 -1.01 -4.25 -21.90
CA PHE A 239 -0.51 -4.97 -20.73
C PHE A 239 -1.49 -4.80 -19.57
N LYS A 240 -1.55 -5.78 -18.69
CA LYS A 240 -2.25 -5.67 -17.41
C LYS A 240 -1.23 -5.56 -16.30
N ILE A 241 -1.40 -4.57 -15.43
CA ILE A 241 -0.61 -4.42 -14.21
C ILE A 241 -1.46 -4.91 -13.06
N LEU A 242 -0.99 -5.93 -12.36
CA LEU A 242 -1.56 -6.42 -11.12
C LEU A 242 -0.73 -5.89 -9.95
N THR A 243 -1.37 -5.18 -9.03
CA THR A 243 -0.78 -4.80 -7.76
C THR A 243 -1.39 -5.64 -6.65
N ILE A 244 -0.56 -6.11 -5.71
CA ILE A 244 -0.95 -6.98 -4.61
C ILE A 244 -0.33 -6.45 -3.31
N VAL A 245 -1.19 -6.24 -2.32
CA VAL A 245 -0.77 -5.88 -0.95
C VAL A 245 -1.16 -7.01 -0.01
N ASP A 246 -0.20 -7.53 0.77
CA ASP A 246 -0.51 -8.49 1.83
C ASP A 246 -1.18 -7.76 3.00
N ILE A 247 -2.43 -8.12 3.28
CA ILE A 247 -3.23 -7.56 4.38
C ILE A 247 -3.42 -8.57 5.53
N SER A 248 -2.65 -9.65 5.55
CA SER A 248 -2.80 -10.72 6.56
C SER A 248 -2.58 -10.20 7.98
N GLU A 249 -1.58 -9.35 8.20
CA GLU A 249 -1.32 -8.75 9.50
C GLU A 249 -2.46 -7.81 9.93
N ILE A 250 -2.98 -7.02 9.00
CA ILE A 250 -4.13 -6.12 9.26
C ILE A 250 -5.34 -6.96 9.66
N LYS A 251 -5.65 -8.03 8.90
CA LYS A 251 -6.78 -8.91 9.21
C LYS A 251 -6.61 -9.64 10.54
N ARG A 252 -5.40 -10.07 10.86
CA ARG A 252 -5.11 -10.68 12.16
C ARG A 252 -5.33 -9.70 13.32
N LYS A 253 -4.87 -8.45 13.17
CA LYS A 253 -5.11 -7.40 14.16
C LYS A 253 -6.61 -7.10 14.31
N GLU A 254 -7.34 -7.01 13.20
CA GLU A 254 -8.80 -6.82 13.23
C GLU A 254 -9.51 -7.95 14.00
N THR A 255 -9.14 -9.20 13.76
CA THR A 255 -9.71 -10.36 14.48
C THR A 255 -9.38 -10.29 15.97
N LEU A 256 -8.13 -10.01 16.33
CA LEU A 256 -7.71 -9.90 17.72
C LEU A 256 -8.47 -8.79 18.48
N LEU A 257 -8.68 -7.64 17.82
CA LEU A 257 -9.47 -6.55 18.39
C LEU A 257 -10.93 -6.93 18.60
N ALA A 258 -11.50 -7.70 17.68
CA ALA A 258 -12.85 -8.23 17.82
C ALA A 258 -12.98 -9.17 19.02
N GLU A 259 -12.03 -10.09 19.17
CA GLU A 259 -11.97 -10.98 20.33
C GLU A 259 -11.80 -10.21 21.66
N GLN A 260 -10.91 -9.24 21.71
CA GLN A 260 -10.73 -8.40 22.90
C GLN A 260 -11.98 -7.61 23.27
N SER A 261 -12.68 -7.05 22.28
CA SER A 261 -13.94 -6.34 22.51
C SER A 261 -15.03 -7.27 23.04
N LYS A 262 -15.14 -8.48 22.48
CA LYS A 262 -16.08 -9.52 22.94
C LYS A 262 -15.77 -9.89 24.41
N LEU A 263 -14.50 -10.16 24.73
CA LEU A 263 -14.09 -10.49 26.10
C LEU A 263 -14.36 -9.36 27.09
N ALA A 264 -14.15 -8.10 26.67
CA ALA A 264 -14.44 -6.95 27.53
C ALA A 264 -15.94 -6.82 27.83
N ALA A 265 -16.80 -6.95 26.82
CA ALA A 265 -18.25 -6.95 26.99
C ALA A 265 -18.72 -8.12 27.88
N MET A 266 -18.14 -9.31 27.67
CA MET A 266 -18.40 -10.47 28.53
C MET A 266 -18.00 -10.22 29.98
N GLY A 267 -16.83 -9.62 30.25
CA GLY A 267 -16.37 -9.32 31.61
C GLY A 267 -17.32 -8.42 32.38
N GLU A 268 -17.85 -7.40 31.73
CA GLU A 268 -18.85 -6.49 32.30
C GLU A 268 -20.18 -7.22 32.57
N MET A 269 -20.64 -8.04 31.61
CA MET A 269 -21.87 -8.83 31.75
C MET A 269 -21.77 -9.90 32.85
N ILE A 270 -20.63 -10.59 33.02
CA ILE A 270 -20.45 -11.62 34.07
C ILE A 270 -20.69 -11.04 35.46
N GLY A 271 -20.20 -9.80 35.72
CA GLY A 271 -20.48 -9.11 36.96
C GLY A 271 -21.97 -8.94 37.25
N ASN A 272 -22.69 -8.52 36.23
CA ASN A 272 -24.13 -8.27 36.29
C ASN A 272 -24.93 -9.57 36.41
N ILE A 273 -24.58 -10.61 35.67
CA ILE A 273 -25.20 -11.92 35.75
C ILE A 273 -25.01 -12.56 37.11
N ALA A 274 -23.86 -12.41 37.76
CA ALA A 274 -23.64 -12.88 39.12
C ALA A 274 -24.63 -12.21 40.12
N HIS A 275 -24.92 -10.93 39.93
CA HIS A 275 -25.96 -10.24 40.69
C HIS A 275 -27.37 -10.73 40.37
N GLN A 276 -27.69 -10.88 39.08
CA GLN A 276 -28.98 -11.40 38.61
C GLN A 276 -29.25 -12.82 39.11
N TRP A 277 -28.25 -13.69 39.24
CA TRP A 277 -28.43 -15.03 39.76
C TRP A 277 -28.62 -15.06 41.28
N ARG A 278 -27.96 -14.15 42.04
CA ARG A 278 -28.17 -14.08 43.51
C ARG A 278 -29.58 -13.71 43.89
N GLN A 279 -30.27 -12.85 43.12
CA GLN A 279 -31.62 -12.41 43.44
C GLN A 279 -32.65 -13.58 43.41
N PRO A 280 -32.84 -14.37 42.34
CA PRO A 280 -33.74 -15.51 42.33
C PRO A 280 -33.31 -16.61 43.29
N LEU A 281 -32.00 -16.85 43.47
CA LEU A 281 -31.52 -17.80 44.49
C LEU A 281 -31.89 -17.36 45.89
N ASN A 282 -31.83 -16.07 46.19
CA ASN A 282 -32.27 -15.55 47.49
C ASN A 282 -33.80 -15.70 47.66
N ILE A 283 -34.60 -15.44 46.63
CA ILE A 283 -36.03 -15.64 46.67
C ILE A 283 -36.37 -17.11 46.95
N ILE A 284 -35.73 -18.04 46.24
CA ILE A 284 -35.89 -19.49 46.47
C ILE A 284 -35.52 -19.84 47.90
N SER A 285 -34.37 -19.38 48.42
CA SER A 285 -33.87 -19.65 49.77
C SER A 285 -34.79 -19.09 50.83
N ILE A 286 -35.25 -17.85 50.68
CA ILE A 286 -36.16 -17.19 51.68
C ILE A 286 -37.50 -17.89 51.65
N THR A 287 -38.05 -18.21 50.47
CA THR A 287 -39.36 -18.88 50.35
C THR A 287 -39.31 -20.28 50.96
N ALA A 288 -38.24 -21.06 50.70
CA ALA A 288 -38.03 -22.37 51.33
C ALA A 288 -37.91 -22.31 52.83
N SER A 289 -37.09 -21.36 53.34
CA SER A 289 -36.86 -21.15 54.79
C SER A 289 -38.13 -20.68 55.50
N SER A 290 -38.89 -19.74 54.87
CA SER A 290 -40.18 -19.27 55.40
C SER A 290 -41.20 -20.41 55.48
N THR A 291 -41.28 -21.22 54.41
CA THR A 291 -42.19 -22.37 54.35
C THR A 291 -41.86 -23.38 55.45
N LYS A 292 -40.58 -23.66 55.66
CA LYS A 292 -40.10 -24.54 56.72
C LYS A 292 -40.49 -24.00 58.13
N LEU A 293 -40.24 -22.73 58.38
CA LEU A 293 -40.58 -22.07 59.67
C LEU A 293 -42.12 -22.15 59.91
N LYS A 294 -42.94 -21.82 58.92
CA LYS A 294 -44.41 -21.91 59.03
C LYS A 294 -44.91 -23.32 59.38
N LYS A 295 -44.22 -24.34 58.87
CA LYS A 295 -44.48 -25.73 59.25
C LYS A 295 -44.15 -26.01 60.70
N GLU A 296 -43.00 -25.60 61.18
CA GLU A 296 -42.52 -25.77 62.55
C GLU A 296 -43.43 -25.12 63.60
N ILE A 297 -43.99 -23.96 63.27
CA ILE A 297 -44.91 -23.19 64.18
C ILE A 297 -46.40 -23.52 63.95
N GLY A 298 -46.70 -24.48 63.07
CA GLY A 298 -48.07 -24.95 62.81
C GLY A 298 -48.96 -24.00 62.02
N LEU A 299 -48.40 -23.05 61.31
CA LEU A 299 -49.11 -22.06 60.44
C LEU A 299 -49.11 -22.42 58.96
N LEU A 300 -48.56 -23.54 58.56
CA LEU A 300 -48.52 -23.99 57.19
C LEU A 300 -49.88 -24.58 56.75
N THR A 301 -50.50 -23.91 55.77
CA THR A 301 -51.70 -24.44 55.09
C THR A 301 -51.33 -24.97 53.72
N ASP A 302 -52.14 -25.89 53.15
CA ASP A 302 -51.90 -26.44 51.80
C ASP A 302 -51.81 -25.36 50.75
N LYS A 303 -52.59 -24.28 50.87
CA LYS A 303 -52.55 -23.13 49.97
C LYS A 303 -51.19 -22.44 50.05
N ILE A 304 -50.69 -22.13 51.24
CA ILE A 304 -49.35 -21.50 51.45
C ILE A 304 -48.22 -22.38 50.91
N LEU A 305 -48.37 -23.70 51.09
CA LEU A 305 -47.39 -24.66 50.56
C LEU A 305 -47.36 -24.65 49.04
N LEU A 306 -48.52 -24.75 48.39
CA LEU A 306 -48.66 -24.73 46.92
C LEU A 306 -48.16 -23.41 46.35
N ASP A 307 -48.55 -22.26 46.90
CA ASP A 307 -48.08 -20.95 46.46
C ASP A 307 -46.56 -20.83 46.57
N SER A 308 -45.94 -21.31 47.67
CA SER A 308 -44.50 -21.32 47.88
C SER A 308 -43.77 -22.20 46.86
N LEU A 309 -44.28 -23.42 46.60
CA LEU A 309 -43.69 -24.33 45.61
C LEU A 309 -43.81 -23.78 44.21
N LYS A 310 -44.95 -23.15 43.87
CA LYS A 310 -45.12 -22.50 42.59
C LYS A 310 -44.11 -21.35 42.41
N LEU A 311 -43.98 -20.47 43.42
CA LEU A 311 -43.01 -19.37 43.34
C LEU A 311 -41.57 -19.86 43.17
N ILE A 312 -41.15 -20.96 43.84
CA ILE A 312 -39.85 -21.57 43.68
C ILE A 312 -39.70 -22.12 42.28
N SER A 313 -40.71 -22.84 41.72
CA SER A 313 -40.69 -23.38 40.37
C SER A 313 -40.55 -22.33 39.29
N ASP A 314 -41.44 -21.30 39.35
CA ASP A 314 -41.46 -20.17 38.41
C ASP A 314 -40.09 -19.42 38.43
N THR A 315 -39.53 -19.22 39.65
CA THR A 315 -38.24 -18.52 39.81
C THR A 315 -37.08 -19.36 39.24
N THR A 316 -37.14 -20.70 39.40
CA THR A 316 -36.12 -21.60 38.84
C THR A 316 -36.18 -21.66 37.31
N GLU A 317 -37.36 -21.66 36.72
CA GLU A 317 -37.59 -21.63 35.29
C GLU A 317 -37.05 -20.30 34.70
N HIS A 318 -37.34 -19.16 35.33
CA HIS A 318 -36.79 -17.87 34.94
C HIS A 318 -35.25 -17.86 34.98
N LEU A 319 -34.62 -18.42 36.02
CA LEU A 319 -33.17 -18.53 36.13
C LEU A 319 -32.58 -19.39 35.01
N SER A 320 -33.23 -20.54 34.69
CA SER A 320 -32.82 -21.41 33.59
C SER A 320 -32.84 -20.69 32.24
N ASN A 321 -33.94 -19.98 31.95
CA ASN A 321 -34.07 -19.21 30.72
C ASN A 321 -33.01 -18.11 30.59
N THR A 322 -32.68 -17.41 31.68
CA THR A 322 -31.61 -16.41 31.70
C THR A 322 -30.25 -17.01 31.40
N ILE A 323 -29.97 -18.22 31.91
CA ILE A 323 -28.72 -18.97 31.58
C ILE A 323 -28.66 -19.34 30.09
N ASP A 324 -29.76 -19.82 29.52
CA ASP A 324 -29.81 -20.20 28.10
C ASP A 324 -29.60 -19.00 27.17
N VAL A 325 -30.24 -17.87 27.45
CA VAL A 325 -30.02 -16.60 26.69
C VAL A 325 -28.56 -16.16 26.77
N PHE A 326 -27.93 -16.23 27.95
CA PHE A 326 -26.52 -15.90 28.09
C PHE A 326 -25.58 -16.87 27.36
N LYS A 327 -25.87 -18.17 27.45
CA LYS A 327 -25.09 -19.20 26.72
C LYS A 327 -25.20 -18.99 25.21
N ASP A 328 -26.37 -18.65 24.70
CA ASP A 328 -26.56 -18.39 23.27
C ASP A 328 -25.84 -17.11 22.83
N PHE A 329 -25.82 -16.06 23.64
CA PHE A 329 -25.02 -14.85 23.38
C PHE A 329 -23.51 -15.13 23.27
N LEU A 330 -23.00 -16.13 23.98
CA LEU A 330 -21.58 -16.49 23.94
C LEU A 330 -21.18 -17.29 22.69
N LYS A 331 -22.12 -17.91 22.00
CA LYS A 331 -21.82 -18.69 20.78
C LYS A 331 -21.38 -17.76 19.66
N GLU A 332 -20.48 -18.26 18.82
CA GLU A 332 -20.14 -17.62 17.57
C GLU A 332 -21.15 -18.03 16.48
N ASP A 333 -21.72 -17.04 15.81
CA ASP A 333 -22.49 -17.29 14.61
C ASP A 333 -21.55 -17.66 13.46
N LYS A 334 -21.55 -18.93 13.10
CA LYS A 334 -20.79 -19.42 11.93
C LYS A 334 -21.55 -19.20 10.63
N GLU A 335 -22.88 -19.16 10.71
CA GLU A 335 -23.77 -19.04 9.57
C GLU A 335 -24.92 -18.09 9.90
N LYS A 336 -25.47 -17.44 8.88
CA LYS A 336 -26.66 -16.61 9.01
C LYS A 336 -27.88 -17.50 9.33
N SER A 337 -28.75 -16.98 10.17
CA SER A 337 -30.01 -17.63 10.55
C SER A 337 -31.17 -16.66 10.45
N LEU A 338 -32.38 -17.20 10.24
CA LEU A 338 -33.61 -16.42 10.31
C LEU A 338 -34.03 -16.31 11.77
N PHE A 339 -34.19 -15.11 12.28
CA PHE A 339 -34.66 -14.86 13.65
C PHE A 339 -35.68 -13.73 13.70
N ASN A 340 -36.58 -13.79 14.68
CA ASN A 340 -37.53 -12.70 14.96
C ASN A 340 -36.78 -11.57 15.67
N LEU A 341 -36.84 -10.35 15.09
CA LEU A 341 -36.12 -9.19 15.57
C LEU A 341 -36.64 -8.71 16.94
N THR A 342 -37.96 -8.65 17.12
CA THR A 342 -38.61 -8.24 18.37
C THR A 342 -38.21 -9.17 19.52
N GLN A 343 -38.29 -10.49 19.32
CA GLN A 343 -37.88 -11.47 20.33
C GLN A 343 -36.39 -11.34 20.68
N ASN A 344 -35.52 -11.11 19.69
CA ASN A 344 -34.09 -10.90 19.93
C ASN A 344 -33.84 -9.63 20.76
N ILE A 345 -34.50 -8.51 20.44
CA ILE A 345 -34.37 -7.26 21.21
C ILE A 345 -34.85 -7.47 22.64
N GLN A 346 -36.00 -8.11 22.87
CA GLN A 346 -36.52 -8.40 24.21
C GLN A 346 -35.58 -9.28 25.03
N ASN A 347 -35.01 -10.33 24.43
CA ASN A 347 -34.03 -11.18 25.08
C ASN A 347 -32.76 -10.39 25.49
N ASN A 348 -32.29 -9.47 24.66
CA ASN A 348 -31.14 -8.63 25.00
C ASN A 348 -31.44 -7.63 26.11
N ILE A 349 -32.64 -7.05 26.14
CA ILE A 349 -33.10 -6.19 27.24
C ILE A 349 -33.12 -6.96 28.56
N SER A 350 -33.62 -8.21 28.55
CA SER A 350 -33.67 -9.04 29.76
C SER A 350 -32.27 -9.35 30.32
N LEU A 351 -31.24 -9.44 29.47
CA LEU A 351 -29.85 -9.63 29.92
C LEU A 351 -29.28 -8.43 30.71
N ILE A 352 -29.75 -7.23 30.42
CA ILE A 352 -29.29 -5.98 31.08
C ILE A 352 -30.35 -5.39 32.02
N GLU A 353 -31.45 -6.10 32.26
CA GLU A 353 -32.60 -5.61 33.04
C GLU A 353 -32.22 -5.14 34.45
N THR A 354 -31.31 -5.88 35.10
CA THR A 354 -30.81 -5.50 36.43
C THR A 354 -30.12 -4.15 36.40
N ILE A 355 -29.27 -3.89 35.41
CA ILE A 355 -28.57 -2.60 35.25
C ILE A 355 -29.57 -1.48 35.04
N LEU A 356 -30.56 -1.71 34.16
CA LEU A 356 -31.62 -0.74 33.86
C LEU A 356 -32.42 -0.41 35.12
N ASN A 357 -32.82 -1.44 35.91
CA ASN A 357 -33.58 -1.27 37.15
C ASN A 357 -32.76 -0.60 38.26
N GLU A 358 -31.50 -0.97 38.47
CA GLU A 358 -30.59 -0.33 39.42
C GLU A 358 -30.40 1.17 39.12
N ASN A 359 -30.27 1.48 37.84
CA ASN A 359 -30.14 2.87 37.35
C ASN A 359 -31.48 3.58 37.16
N LYS A 360 -32.62 2.93 37.47
CA LYS A 360 -33.98 3.45 37.29
C LYS A 360 -34.25 3.94 35.85
N ILE A 361 -33.73 3.22 34.87
CA ILE A 361 -33.92 3.53 33.44
C ILE A 361 -35.17 2.83 32.93
N ARG A 362 -36.11 3.61 32.41
CA ARG A 362 -37.32 3.12 31.73
C ARG A 362 -37.00 2.80 30.27
N ILE A 363 -37.48 1.66 29.80
CA ILE A 363 -37.44 1.28 28.38
C ILE A 363 -38.83 1.51 27.78
N ASP A 364 -38.89 2.23 26.69
CA ASP A 364 -40.11 2.45 25.88
C ASP A 364 -39.93 1.72 24.53
N LEU A 365 -40.79 0.73 24.23
CA LEU A 365 -40.70 -0.14 23.08
C LEU A 365 -41.82 0.14 22.08
N ASP A 366 -41.46 0.43 20.84
CA ASP A 366 -42.34 0.53 19.68
C ASP A 366 -41.81 -0.45 18.60
N LEU A 367 -42.09 -1.73 18.81
CA LEU A 367 -41.54 -2.83 18.02
C LEU A 367 -42.60 -3.45 17.12
N ASP A 368 -42.20 -3.84 15.91
CA ASP A 368 -43.04 -4.55 14.97
C ASP A 368 -42.75 -6.06 15.12
N ASP A 369 -43.74 -6.83 15.57
CA ASP A 369 -43.62 -8.25 15.91
C ASP A 369 -43.46 -9.16 14.66
N GLU A 370 -43.78 -8.67 13.48
CA GLU A 370 -43.72 -9.45 12.24
C GLU A 370 -42.38 -9.34 11.52
N ILE A 371 -41.41 -8.58 12.07
CA ILE A 371 -40.09 -8.43 11.44
C ILE A 371 -39.18 -9.62 11.72
N TYR A 372 -38.79 -10.30 10.64
CA TYR A 372 -37.78 -11.37 10.63
C TYR A 372 -36.54 -10.92 9.86
N LEU A 373 -35.39 -11.25 10.40
CA LEU A 373 -34.09 -10.90 9.80
C LEU A 373 -33.28 -12.18 9.53
N TYR A 374 -32.79 -12.36 8.29
CA TYR A 374 -31.85 -13.41 7.94
C TYR A 374 -30.41 -12.89 8.04
N ASN A 375 -29.81 -13.03 9.21
CA ASN A 375 -28.47 -12.51 9.48
C ASN A 375 -27.83 -13.20 10.71
N PHE A 376 -26.77 -12.64 11.25
CA PHE A 376 -26.03 -13.12 12.41
C PHE A 376 -26.71 -12.63 13.71
N SER A 377 -27.50 -13.48 14.33
CA SER A 377 -28.34 -13.15 15.51
C SER A 377 -27.49 -12.71 16.70
N ASN A 378 -26.38 -13.40 17.00
CA ASN A 378 -25.54 -13.09 18.15
C ASN A 378 -24.66 -11.86 17.93
N GLU A 379 -24.20 -11.62 16.69
CA GLU A 379 -23.50 -10.38 16.35
C GLU A 379 -24.43 -9.17 16.48
N PHE A 380 -25.70 -9.29 16.04
CA PHE A 380 -26.69 -8.26 16.26
C PHE A 380 -26.92 -7.98 17.76
N SER A 381 -27.07 -9.04 18.54
CA SER A 381 -27.21 -8.96 20.01
C SER A 381 -26.02 -8.23 20.64
N GLN A 382 -24.81 -8.53 20.22
CA GLN A 382 -23.60 -7.83 20.71
C GLN A 382 -23.62 -6.34 20.37
N ALA A 383 -24.00 -5.99 19.14
CA ALA A 383 -24.11 -4.59 18.70
C ALA A 383 -25.16 -3.82 19.52
N LEU A 384 -26.34 -4.43 19.72
CA LEU A 384 -27.44 -3.85 20.49
C LEU A 384 -27.05 -3.62 21.96
N ILE A 385 -26.48 -4.63 22.60
CA ILE A 385 -26.04 -4.55 24.01
C ILE A 385 -24.99 -3.45 24.19
N ASN A 386 -24.04 -3.32 23.29
CA ASN A 386 -23.04 -2.24 23.35
C ASN A 386 -23.68 -0.84 23.28
N ILE A 387 -24.68 -0.65 22.44
CA ILE A 387 -25.42 0.63 22.34
C ILE A 387 -26.19 0.88 23.64
N LEU A 388 -26.93 -0.11 24.14
CA LEU A 388 -27.73 0.00 25.35
C LEU A 388 -26.87 0.29 26.61
N HIS A 389 -25.73 -0.37 26.73
CA HIS A 389 -24.75 -0.05 27.79
C HIS A 389 -24.26 1.40 27.72
N ASN A 390 -23.90 1.86 26.51
CA ASN A 390 -23.45 3.25 26.35
C ASN A 390 -24.58 4.26 26.69
N ALA A 391 -25.81 3.97 26.32
CA ALA A 391 -26.96 4.79 26.68
C ALA A 391 -27.18 4.81 28.21
N SER A 392 -27.13 3.62 28.86
CA SER A 392 -27.26 3.49 30.31
C SER A 392 -26.18 4.27 31.07
N ASP A 393 -24.93 4.18 30.62
CA ASP A 393 -23.81 4.91 31.22
C ASP A 393 -23.94 6.42 31.05
N ALA A 394 -24.35 6.87 29.85
CA ALA A 394 -24.55 8.29 29.58
C ALA A 394 -25.69 8.87 30.46
N ILE A 395 -26.82 8.16 30.58
CA ILE A 395 -27.94 8.51 31.44
C ILE A 395 -27.48 8.58 32.90
N SER A 396 -26.82 7.54 33.38
CA SER A 396 -26.40 7.44 34.80
C SER A 396 -25.37 8.49 35.19
N SER A 397 -24.54 8.92 34.25
CA SER A 397 -23.48 9.92 34.50
C SER A 397 -23.99 11.37 34.38
N ARG A 398 -25.11 11.64 33.70
CA ARG A 398 -25.56 12.99 33.37
C ARG A 398 -26.86 13.38 33.99
N LEU A 399 -27.76 12.45 34.28
CA LEU A 399 -29.07 12.70 34.85
C LEU A 399 -29.13 12.32 36.36
N ALA A 400 -29.78 13.14 37.15
CA ALA A 400 -30.04 12.81 38.57
C ALA A 400 -31.01 11.62 38.68
N GLN A 401 -31.03 10.93 39.84
CA GLN A 401 -31.93 9.77 40.04
C GLN A 401 -33.42 10.10 40.08
N GLU A 402 -33.74 11.36 40.31
CA GLU A 402 -35.09 11.93 40.37
C GLU A 402 -35.59 12.37 38.99
N GLU A 403 -34.71 12.53 38.01
CA GLU A 403 -35.08 12.88 36.63
C GLU A 403 -35.57 11.65 35.86
N LEU A 404 -36.38 11.87 34.85
CA LEU A 404 -36.75 10.79 33.93
C LEU A 404 -35.53 10.27 33.21
N ARG A 405 -35.27 8.97 33.31
CA ARG A 405 -34.23 8.24 32.63
C ARG A 405 -34.88 7.30 31.64
N LEU A 406 -34.67 7.53 30.36
CA LEU A 406 -35.45 6.90 29.29
C LEU A 406 -34.56 6.43 28.14
N ILE A 407 -34.79 5.21 27.67
CA ILE A 407 -34.30 4.69 26.39
C ILE A 407 -35.52 4.27 25.57
N LYS A 408 -35.64 4.76 24.35
CA LYS A 408 -36.67 4.35 23.39
C LYS A 408 -36.06 3.44 22.34
N ILE A 409 -36.73 2.35 22.01
CA ILE A 409 -36.32 1.43 20.95
C ILE A 409 -37.50 1.25 20.02
N SER A 410 -37.32 1.51 18.73
CA SER A 410 -38.32 1.29 17.71
C SER A 410 -37.80 0.53 16.53
N THR A 411 -38.67 -0.29 15.92
CA THR A 411 -38.37 -1.03 14.70
C THR A 411 -39.42 -0.70 13.65
N LYS A 412 -39.01 -0.50 12.40
CA LYS A 412 -39.92 -0.26 11.27
C LYS A 412 -39.37 -0.95 10.03
N GLN A 413 -40.27 -1.59 9.28
CA GLN A 413 -39.94 -2.06 7.94
C GLN A 413 -40.29 -0.98 6.92
N ILE A 414 -39.33 -0.52 6.14
CA ILE A 414 -39.51 0.49 5.09
C ILE A 414 -39.01 -0.14 3.78
N ASN A 415 -39.93 -0.58 2.94
CA ASN A 415 -39.67 -1.34 1.72
C ASN A 415 -38.83 -2.60 2.04
N ASP A 416 -37.66 -2.75 1.40
CA ASP A 416 -36.72 -3.87 1.61
C ASP A 416 -35.74 -3.62 2.76
N ASN A 417 -35.90 -2.55 3.54
CA ASN A 417 -35.02 -2.23 4.65
C ASN A 417 -35.74 -2.31 5.99
N ILE A 418 -35.03 -2.74 7.00
CA ILE A 418 -35.45 -2.73 8.40
C ILE A 418 -34.66 -1.63 9.09
N GLU A 419 -35.37 -0.66 9.66
CA GLU A 419 -34.82 0.44 10.44
C GLU A 419 -35.02 0.13 11.93
N ILE A 420 -33.92 0.17 12.69
CA ILE A 420 -33.91 -0.02 14.14
C ILE A 420 -33.35 1.28 14.74
N THR A 421 -34.13 1.91 15.62
CA THR A 421 -33.72 3.18 16.26
C THR A 421 -33.63 2.99 17.76
N ILE A 422 -32.50 3.39 18.34
CA ILE A 422 -32.28 3.44 19.80
C ILE A 422 -32.01 4.90 20.17
N LEU A 423 -32.80 5.48 21.04
CA LEU A 423 -32.75 6.88 21.43
C LEU A 423 -32.74 7.00 22.95
N ASP A 424 -31.73 7.63 23.52
CA ASP A 424 -31.64 7.97 24.93
C ASP A 424 -32.13 9.42 25.19
N ASN A 425 -32.19 9.81 26.47
CA ASN A 425 -32.47 11.19 26.87
C ASN A 425 -31.33 11.85 27.67
N ALA A 426 -30.08 11.40 27.44
CA ALA A 426 -28.88 11.83 28.18
C ALA A 426 -28.27 13.16 27.68
N GLY A 427 -28.99 13.98 26.89
CA GLY A 427 -28.49 15.25 26.38
C GLY A 427 -27.61 15.13 25.12
N GLY A 428 -27.51 13.94 24.51
CA GLY A 428 -26.80 13.71 23.24
C GLY A 428 -25.29 13.62 23.39
N ILE A 429 -24.61 13.61 22.25
CA ILE A 429 -23.13 13.48 22.10
C ILE A 429 -22.57 14.84 21.67
N ASP A 430 -21.42 15.24 22.23
CA ASP A 430 -20.74 16.47 21.83
C ASP A 430 -20.39 16.44 20.34
N LYS A 431 -20.70 17.53 19.63
CA LYS A 431 -20.47 17.66 18.17
C LYS A 431 -19.01 17.49 17.78
N ASN A 432 -18.05 17.80 18.68
CA ASN A 432 -16.62 17.67 18.39
C ASN A 432 -16.13 16.22 18.40
N ILE A 433 -16.91 15.30 18.97
CA ILE A 433 -16.52 13.89 19.10
C ILE A 433 -17.44 12.92 18.35
N ILE A 434 -18.60 13.36 17.88
CA ILE A 434 -19.62 12.50 17.27
C ILE A 434 -19.07 11.70 16.07
N ASP A 435 -18.18 12.28 15.26
CA ASP A 435 -17.55 11.63 14.12
C ASP A 435 -16.47 10.61 14.53
N LYS A 436 -15.97 10.69 15.77
CA LYS A 436 -14.88 9.86 16.29
C LYS A 436 -15.34 8.69 17.15
N ILE A 437 -16.61 8.64 17.53
CA ILE A 437 -17.11 7.61 18.47
C ILE A 437 -16.98 6.18 17.94
N PHE A 438 -16.82 6.02 16.62
CA PHE A 438 -16.60 4.74 15.97
C PHE A 438 -15.10 4.43 15.71
N GLU A 439 -14.18 5.31 16.12
CA GLU A 439 -12.75 5.04 16.03
C GLU A 439 -12.32 4.03 17.11
N PRO A 440 -11.39 3.12 16.83
CA PRO A 440 -10.91 2.16 17.80
C PRO A 440 -10.20 2.87 18.97
N TYR A 441 -10.43 2.39 20.18
CA TYR A 441 -9.89 2.95 21.45
C TYR A 441 -10.38 4.36 21.81
N PHE A 442 -11.31 4.94 21.06
CA PHE A 442 -11.89 6.21 21.43
C PHE A 442 -12.85 6.05 22.60
N THR A 443 -12.62 6.77 23.70
CA THR A 443 -13.46 6.77 24.88
C THR A 443 -13.42 8.12 25.60
N THR A 444 -14.54 8.56 26.11
CA THR A 444 -14.66 9.71 27.03
C THR A 444 -14.67 9.28 28.50
N LYS A 445 -14.69 7.98 28.79
CA LYS A 445 -14.63 7.42 30.14
C LYS A 445 -13.19 7.36 30.67
N HIS A 446 -13.01 7.36 31.98
CA HIS A 446 -11.68 7.18 32.58
C HIS A 446 -11.05 5.85 32.15
N LYS A 447 -9.70 5.83 32.04
CA LYS A 447 -8.87 4.71 31.50
C LYS A 447 -9.19 3.30 32.05
N PHE A 448 -9.88 3.18 33.18
CA PHE A 448 -10.25 1.90 33.79
C PHE A 448 -11.72 1.51 33.59
N GLN A 449 -12.55 2.35 32.95
CA GLN A 449 -13.99 2.14 32.85
C GLN A 449 -14.50 1.97 31.40
N GLY A 450 -13.66 2.16 30.40
CA GLY A 450 -14.07 1.99 28.99
C GLY A 450 -12.91 1.59 28.10
N THR A 451 -13.07 0.49 27.38
CA THR A 451 -12.05 -0.01 26.42
C THR A 451 -11.98 0.83 25.15
N GLY A 452 -13.01 1.63 24.84
CA GLY A 452 -13.15 2.35 23.56
C GLY A 452 -13.35 1.44 22.36
N LEU A 453 -13.67 0.16 22.56
CA LEU A 453 -13.82 -0.83 21.50
C LEU A 453 -15.29 -1.15 21.18
N GLY A 454 -16.24 -0.86 22.10
CA GLY A 454 -17.64 -1.25 21.97
C GLY A 454 -18.31 -0.68 20.72
N LEU A 455 -18.33 0.64 20.55
CA LEU A 455 -18.94 1.30 19.38
C LEU A 455 -18.18 1.03 18.09
N TYR A 456 -16.84 0.94 18.13
CA TYR A 456 -16.04 0.51 16.98
C TYR A 456 -16.48 -0.88 16.50
N MET A 457 -16.66 -1.85 17.41
CA MET A 457 -17.14 -3.18 17.05
C MET A 457 -18.58 -3.18 16.58
N THR A 458 -19.45 -2.42 17.21
CA THR A 458 -20.81 -2.22 16.72
C THR A 458 -20.83 -1.76 15.27
N HIS A 459 -20.03 -0.77 14.92
CA HIS A 459 -19.90 -0.28 13.54
C HIS A 459 -19.36 -1.36 12.59
N LYS A 460 -18.35 -2.14 13.02
CA LYS A 460 -17.80 -3.25 12.22
C LYS A 460 -18.84 -4.36 12.01
N ILE A 461 -19.53 -4.77 13.04
CA ILE A 461 -20.60 -5.77 12.97
C ILE A 461 -21.67 -5.34 11.96
N ILE A 462 -22.23 -4.16 12.14
CA ILE A 462 -23.30 -3.68 11.27
C ILE A 462 -22.84 -3.52 9.83
N LYS A 463 -21.69 -2.85 9.57
CA LYS A 463 -21.23 -2.58 8.20
C LYS A 463 -20.61 -3.77 7.50
N MET A 464 -19.78 -4.54 8.20
CA MET A 464 -18.96 -5.57 7.55
C MET A 464 -19.62 -6.94 7.58
N SER A 465 -20.12 -7.39 8.74
CA SER A 465 -20.74 -8.69 8.89
C SER A 465 -22.19 -8.69 8.36
N MET A 466 -22.99 -7.72 8.82
CA MET A 466 -24.42 -7.67 8.52
C MET A 466 -24.74 -6.92 7.22
N LYS A 467 -23.75 -6.25 6.58
CA LYS A 467 -23.91 -5.48 5.33
C LYS A 467 -24.94 -4.35 5.42
N GLY A 468 -25.12 -3.80 6.62
CA GLY A 468 -26.01 -2.69 6.90
C GLY A 468 -25.31 -1.37 7.05
N GLU A 469 -26.05 -0.38 7.53
CA GLU A 469 -25.55 0.95 7.84
C GLU A 469 -25.91 1.33 9.27
N ILE A 470 -25.06 2.09 9.95
CA ILE A 470 -25.30 2.65 11.27
C ILE A 470 -25.00 4.16 11.24
N PHE A 471 -25.92 4.94 11.76
CA PHE A 471 -25.84 6.39 11.88
C PHE A 471 -26.02 6.80 13.33
N VAL A 472 -25.45 7.94 13.68
CA VAL A 472 -25.62 8.57 14.99
C VAL A 472 -25.98 10.04 14.80
N SER A 473 -26.94 10.52 15.55
CA SER A 473 -27.35 11.92 15.59
C SER A 473 -27.79 12.31 16.99
N ASN A 474 -27.88 13.62 17.25
CA ASN A 474 -28.56 14.12 18.43
C ASN A 474 -29.97 14.56 18.02
N GLU A 475 -31.00 14.02 18.72
CA GLU A 475 -32.39 14.27 18.39
C GLU A 475 -33.12 14.92 19.55
N GLU A 476 -34.00 15.87 19.22
CA GLU A 476 -34.98 16.44 20.13
C GLU A 476 -36.28 15.67 20.00
N PHE A 477 -36.86 15.24 21.09
CA PHE A 477 -38.14 14.51 21.09
C PHE A 477 -39.02 14.89 22.27
N ILE A 478 -40.31 14.63 22.16
CA ILE A 478 -41.30 14.88 23.21
C ILE A 478 -41.72 13.54 23.80
N TYR A 479 -41.70 13.46 25.13
CA TYR A 479 -42.18 12.31 25.89
C TYR A 479 -42.99 12.83 27.11
N GLU A 480 -44.18 12.30 27.32
CA GLU A 480 -45.13 12.75 28.40
C GLU A 480 -45.28 14.26 28.46
N ASN A 481 -45.37 14.97 27.30
CA ASN A 481 -45.47 16.43 27.12
C ASN A 481 -44.23 17.25 27.54
N GLU A 482 -43.11 16.61 27.86
CA GLU A 482 -41.86 17.28 28.12
C GLU A 482 -40.86 17.07 26.95
N LYS A 483 -39.95 18.05 26.76
CA LYS A 483 -38.99 18.07 25.68
C LYS A 483 -37.65 17.55 26.19
N TYR A 484 -37.09 16.55 25.48
CA TYR A 484 -35.81 15.92 25.78
C TYR A 484 -34.87 16.00 24.59
N ILE A 485 -33.58 15.91 24.86
CA ILE A 485 -32.51 15.76 23.86
C ILE A 485 -31.75 14.50 24.18
N GLY A 486 -31.44 13.70 23.16
CA GLY A 486 -30.69 12.47 23.34
C GLY A 486 -29.84 12.07 22.14
N ALA A 487 -28.99 11.07 22.33
CA ALA A 487 -28.29 10.45 21.24
C ALA A 487 -29.17 9.37 20.58
N GLN A 488 -29.31 9.47 19.28
CA GLN A 488 -30.02 8.49 18.46
C GLN A 488 -29.03 7.64 17.66
N PHE A 489 -29.10 6.34 17.85
CA PHE A 489 -28.44 5.35 16.99
C PHE A 489 -29.49 4.75 16.05
N LYS A 490 -29.26 4.88 14.73
CA LYS A 490 -30.15 4.35 13.70
C LYS A 490 -29.37 3.28 12.91
N ILE A 491 -29.89 2.05 12.92
CA ILE A 491 -29.35 0.91 12.17
C ILE A 491 -30.31 0.60 11.03
N ILE A 492 -29.76 0.43 9.83
CA ILE A 492 -30.50 0.04 8.62
C ILE A 492 -29.93 -1.26 8.10
N LEU A 493 -30.78 -2.28 8.02
CA LEU A 493 -30.44 -3.61 7.53
C LEU A 493 -31.37 -3.98 6.37
N SER A 494 -30.87 -4.71 5.37
CA SER A 494 -31.73 -5.24 4.30
C SER A 494 -32.52 -6.46 4.81
N SER A 495 -33.81 -6.53 4.48
CA SER A 495 -34.64 -7.71 4.82
C SER A 495 -34.26 -8.96 4.03
N ASN A 496 -33.53 -8.80 2.90
CA ASN A 496 -33.26 -9.85 1.90
C ASN A 496 -31.75 -10.25 1.82
N THR A 497 -30.93 -9.91 2.82
CA THR A 497 -29.48 -10.24 2.76
C THR A 497 -29.13 -11.57 3.39
#